data_47cb9c63c5237df6e5bbc8df8655c022
#
_entry.id   47cb9c63c5237df6e5bbc8df8655c022
#
_cell.length_a   1.000
_cell.length_b   1.000
_cell.length_c   1.000
_cell.angle_alpha   90.00
_cell.angle_beta   90.00
_cell.angle_gamma   90.00
#
_symmetry.space_group_name_H-M   'P 1'
#
loop_
_entity.id
_entity.type
_entity.pdbx_description
1 polymer ?
#
loop_
_entity_poly.entity_id
_entity_poly.type
_entity_poly.pdbx_seq_one_letter_code
_entity_poly.pdbx_strand_id
1 'polypeptide(L)'
;MELVLVRAYLPVYWARLTKKEAAPCPSSRNRPGSRLPKLPLIASAIDGMLEAAEEQVILLQQARSKPHVLDDHTVGRVIAVYTSQRDDLWLYAEQLRRWTAQKLTDAQRREVGRLTGQLERLRQAIDALLAVADELKRGTLEQVLAKSDEQLGLEFLLGRSFEGDC
;
A
#
# COMPACT_ATOMS: atom_id res chain seq x y z
N MET A 1 -7.71 -14.13 -19.15
CA MET A 1 -6.45 -14.77 -18.71
C MET A 1 -5.64 -13.82 -17.82
N GLU A 2 -6.29 -13.03 -16.93
CA GLU A 2 -5.61 -11.99 -16.11
C GLU A 2 -6.03 -11.93 -14.63
N LEU A 3 -6.89 -12.84 -14.18
CA LEU A 3 -7.26 -12.96 -12.74
C LEU A 3 -6.13 -13.48 -11.84
N VAL A 4 -4.98 -13.84 -12.43
CA VAL A 4 -3.84 -14.42 -11.72
C VAL A 4 -3.00 -13.34 -11.00
N LEU A 5 -3.02 -12.10 -11.48
CA LEU A 5 -2.10 -11.07 -10.99
C LEU A 5 -2.47 -10.52 -9.61
N VAL A 6 -3.75 -10.31 -9.31
CA VAL A 6 -4.16 -9.77 -8.00
C VAL A 6 -4.05 -10.84 -6.89
N ARG A 7 -4.26 -12.12 -7.24
CA ARG A 7 -4.17 -13.24 -6.28
C ARG A 7 -2.73 -13.62 -5.94
N ALA A 8 -1.77 -13.31 -6.83
CA ALA A 8 -0.36 -13.67 -6.66
C ALA A 8 0.43 -12.66 -5.83
N TYR A 9 0.01 -11.39 -5.73
CA TYR A 9 0.84 -10.34 -5.14
C TYR A 9 0.75 -10.24 -3.61
N LEU A 10 -0.41 -10.55 -3.00
CA LEU A 10 -0.57 -10.49 -1.54
C LEU A 10 0.29 -11.54 -0.78
N PRO A 11 0.41 -12.80 -1.25
CA PRO A 11 1.30 -13.77 -0.61
C PRO A 11 2.78 -13.56 -0.96
N VAL A 12 3.11 -12.94 -2.09
CA VAL A 12 4.50 -12.72 -2.54
C VAL A 12 5.21 -11.67 -1.66
N TYR A 13 4.48 -10.67 -1.14
CA TYR A 13 5.05 -9.65 -0.27
C TYR A 13 5.50 -10.24 1.06
N TRP A 14 4.68 -11.09 1.70
CA TRP A 14 5.07 -11.83 2.89
C TRP A 14 6.18 -12.84 2.62
N ALA A 15 6.15 -13.52 1.46
CA ALA A 15 7.19 -14.47 1.08
C ALA A 15 8.53 -13.79 0.77
N ARG A 16 8.54 -12.55 0.27
CA ARG A 16 9.78 -11.78 0.05
C ARG A 16 10.42 -11.32 1.35
N LEU A 17 9.60 -10.96 2.35
CA LEU A 17 10.11 -10.62 3.69
C LEU A 17 10.68 -11.83 4.43
N THR A 18 10.16 -13.04 4.15
CA THR A 18 10.64 -14.27 4.78
C THR A 18 11.73 -14.99 3.98
N LYS A 19 11.92 -14.64 2.70
CA LYS A 19 12.86 -15.32 1.77
C LYS A 19 14.14 -14.55 1.50
N LYS A 20 14.45 -13.53 2.30
CA LYS A 20 15.83 -13.05 2.34
C LYS A 20 16.62 -14.11 3.08
N GLU A 21 17.12 -15.10 2.32
CA GLU A 21 18.08 -16.08 2.78
C GLU A 21 19.08 -15.39 3.70
N ALA A 22 19.22 -15.95 4.89
CA ALA A 22 20.21 -15.51 5.86
C ALA A 22 21.59 -15.55 5.19
N ALA A 23 21.98 -14.44 4.59
CA ALA A 23 23.39 -14.21 4.40
C ALA A 23 24.05 -14.34 5.77
N PRO A 24 25.14 -15.10 5.92
CA PRO A 24 25.80 -15.29 7.21
C PRO A 24 26.09 -13.89 7.77
N CYS A 25 25.55 -13.62 8.95
CA CYS A 25 25.77 -12.37 9.65
C CYS A 25 27.28 -12.12 9.69
N PRO A 26 27.82 -11.10 9.07
CA PRO A 26 29.16 -10.67 9.36
C PRO A 26 29.13 -10.32 10.84
N SER A 27 29.93 -11.06 11.64
CA SER A 27 30.06 -10.83 13.07
C SER A 27 30.17 -9.33 13.31
N SER A 28 29.16 -8.73 13.88
CA SER A 28 29.11 -7.31 14.20
C SER A 28 30.13 -7.10 15.31
N ARG A 29 31.42 -6.96 14.94
CA ARG A 29 32.37 -6.31 15.78
C ARG A 29 31.80 -4.94 16.12
N ASN A 30 31.42 -4.85 17.36
CA ASN A 30 30.94 -3.70 18.10
C ASN A 30 31.62 -2.41 17.57
N ARG A 31 31.00 -1.70 16.59
CA ARG A 31 31.43 -0.38 16.21
C ARG A 31 30.89 0.58 17.25
N PRO A 32 31.75 1.25 18.06
CA PRO A 32 31.29 2.27 18.96
C PRO A 32 30.72 3.43 18.12
N GLY A 33 29.40 3.61 18.12
CA GLY A 33 28.74 4.69 17.37
C GLY A 33 27.31 4.42 16.91
N SER A 34 26.84 3.15 16.84
CA SER A 34 25.49 2.87 16.38
C SER A 34 24.50 2.86 17.54
N ARG A 35 24.00 4.02 17.94
CA ARG A 35 22.94 4.14 18.97
C ARG A 35 21.55 3.74 18.46
N LEU A 36 21.39 3.44 17.16
CA LEU A 36 20.13 3.08 16.53
C LEU A 36 20.23 1.74 15.77
N PRO A 37 20.33 0.59 16.48
CA PRO A 37 20.51 -0.71 15.83
C PRO A 37 19.29 -1.13 14.97
N LYS A 38 18.13 -0.56 15.22
CA LYS A 38 16.88 -0.84 14.49
C LYS A 38 16.65 0.09 13.28
N LEU A 39 17.48 1.10 13.09
CA LEU A 39 17.29 2.05 11.99
C LEU A 39 17.27 1.38 10.60
N PRO A 40 18.19 0.46 10.25
CA PRO A 40 18.13 -0.21 8.95
C PRO A 40 16.88 -1.06 8.76
N LEU A 41 16.37 -1.68 9.83
CA LEU A 41 15.15 -2.48 9.76
C LEU A 41 13.93 -1.59 9.50
N ILE A 42 13.79 -0.50 10.22
CA ILE A 42 12.70 0.48 10.03
C ILE A 42 12.79 1.12 8.65
N ALA A 43 14.00 1.44 8.19
CA ALA A 43 14.24 1.97 6.85
C ALA A 43 13.73 0.99 5.77
N SER A 44 14.16 -0.26 5.84
CA SER A 44 13.72 -1.30 4.90
C SER A 44 12.20 -1.52 4.93
N ALA A 45 11.58 -1.43 6.11
CA ALA A 45 10.13 -1.57 6.25
C ALA A 45 9.38 -0.39 5.58
N ILE A 46 9.76 0.86 5.86
CA ILE A 46 9.11 2.05 5.29
C ILE A 46 9.30 2.07 3.76
N ASP A 47 10.53 1.85 3.27
CA ASP A 47 10.82 1.87 1.84
C ASP A 47 10.05 0.77 1.10
N GLY A 48 10.00 -0.46 1.66
CA GLY A 48 9.24 -1.56 1.05
C GLY A 48 7.72 -1.38 1.09
N MET A 49 7.18 -0.78 2.15
CA MET A 49 5.75 -0.45 2.21
C MET A 49 5.38 0.63 1.19
N LEU A 50 6.24 1.63 1.00
CA LEU A 50 6.01 2.70 0.03
C LEU A 50 6.02 2.14 -1.41
N GLU A 51 7.03 1.35 -1.76
CA GLU A 51 7.12 0.70 -3.07
C GLU A 51 5.86 -0.13 -3.36
N ALA A 52 5.43 -0.96 -2.41
CA ALA A 52 4.24 -1.78 -2.57
C ALA A 52 2.94 -0.95 -2.70
N ALA A 53 2.81 0.14 -1.94
CA ALA A 53 1.63 1.01 -2.03
C ALA A 53 1.58 1.75 -3.38
N GLU A 54 2.71 2.28 -3.87
CA GLU A 54 2.81 2.96 -5.17
C GLU A 54 2.49 1.99 -6.32
N GLU A 55 3.03 0.76 -6.31
CA GLU A 55 2.68 -0.28 -7.29
C GLU A 55 1.19 -0.63 -7.26
N GLN A 56 0.62 -0.77 -6.08
CA GLN A 56 -0.79 -1.13 -5.93
C GLN A 56 -1.73 -0.02 -6.41
N VAL A 57 -1.37 1.26 -6.21
CA VAL A 57 -2.12 2.40 -6.78
C VAL A 57 -2.20 2.28 -8.30
N ILE A 58 -1.07 1.99 -8.96
CA ILE A 58 -1.02 1.85 -10.43
C ILE A 58 -1.93 0.71 -10.89
N LEU A 59 -1.87 -0.46 -10.21
CA LEU A 59 -2.70 -1.61 -10.56
C LEU A 59 -4.19 -1.32 -10.42
N LEU A 60 -4.60 -0.65 -9.33
CA LEU A 60 -6.01 -0.28 -9.12
C LEU A 60 -6.47 0.77 -10.14
N GLN A 61 -5.61 1.73 -10.50
CA GLN A 61 -5.92 2.70 -11.54
C GLN A 61 -6.14 2.04 -12.92
N GLN A 62 -5.33 1.03 -13.26
CA GLN A 62 -5.55 0.25 -14.48
C GLN A 62 -6.86 -0.54 -14.46
N ALA A 63 -7.28 -1.02 -13.28
CA ALA A 63 -8.54 -1.73 -13.12
C ALA A 63 -9.79 -0.84 -13.23
N ARG A 64 -9.65 0.49 -13.15
CA ARG A 64 -10.78 1.45 -13.24
C ARG A 64 -11.57 1.32 -14.54
N SER A 65 -10.91 0.97 -15.65
CA SER A 65 -11.58 0.81 -16.94
C SER A 65 -12.48 -0.44 -17.01
N LYS A 66 -12.30 -1.40 -16.08
CA LYS A 66 -13.05 -2.66 -16.05
C LYS A 66 -13.36 -3.09 -14.60
N PRO A 67 -14.08 -2.27 -13.82
CA PRO A 67 -14.31 -2.55 -12.40
C PRO A 67 -15.14 -3.83 -12.16
N HIS A 68 -16.02 -4.18 -13.11
CA HIS A 68 -16.84 -5.39 -13.09
C HIS A 68 -16.04 -6.71 -13.18
N VAL A 69 -14.73 -6.66 -13.47
CA VAL A 69 -13.85 -7.83 -13.44
C VAL A 69 -13.37 -8.14 -12.02
N LEU A 70 -13.50 -7.18 -11.11
CA LEU A 70 -13.13 -7.34 -9.70
C LEU A 70 -14.35 -7.79 -8.88
N ASP A 71 -14.11 -8.74 -7.98
CA ASP A 71 -15.10 -9.16 -6.99
C ASP A 71 -15.00 -8.31 -5.72
N ASP A 72 -16.13 -8.19 -5.00
CA ASP A 72 -16.21 -7.44 -3.73
C ASP A 72 -15.22 -7.95 -2.68
N HIS A 73 -14.95 -9.26 -2.67
CA HIS A 73 -14.01 -9.86 -1.72
C HIS A 73 -12.59 -9.35 -1.93
N THR A 74 -12.14 -9.32 -3.19
CA THR A 74 -10.79 -8.85 -3.54
C THR A 74 -10.61 -7.37 -3.20
N VAL A 75 -11.56 -6.52 -3.62
CA VAL A 75 -11.52 -5.08 -3.32
C VAL A 75 -11.63 -4.84 -1.82
N GLY A 76 -12.54 -5.54 -1.14
CA GLY A 76 -12.71 -5.46 0.31
C GLY A 76 -11.45 -5.84 1.10
N ARG A 77 -10.69 -6.85 0.64
CA ARG A 77 -9.41 -7.22 1.24
C ARG A 77 -8.35 -6.14 1.08
N VAL A 78 -8.26 -5.52 -0.10
CA VAL A 78 -7.35 -4.40 -0.35
C VAL A 78 -7.66 -3.26 0.63
N ILE A 79 -8.93 -2.85 0.74
CA ILE A 79 -9.37 -1.81 1.66
C ILE A 79 -8.98 -2.16 3.10
N ALA A 80 -9.28 -3.37 3.55
CA ALA A 80 -9.00 -3.80 4.93
C ALA A 80 -7.50 -3.76 5.26
N VAL A 81 -6.65 -4.29 4.37
CA VAL A 81 -5.19 -4.33 4.56
C VAL A 81 -4.60 -2.92 4.61
N TYR A 82 -4.94 -2.05 3.67
CA TYR A 82 -4.36 -0.71 3.62
C TYR A 82 -4.94 0.24 4.66
N THR A 83 -6.19 0.03 5.10
CA THR A 83 -6.74 0.74 6.26
C THR A 83 -5.95 0.39 7.52
N SER A 84 -5.74 -0.90 7.79
CA SER A 84 -4.93 -1.34 8.93
C SER A 84 -3.50 -0.79 8.85
N GLN A 85 -2.88 -0.84 7.67
CA GLN A 85 -1.54 -0.29 7.47
C GLN A 85 -1.48 1.22 7.75
N ARG A 86 -2.47 1.99 7.27
CA ARG A 86 -2.59 3.42 7.52
C ARG A 86 -2.69 3.71 9.03
N ASP A 87 -3.52 2.93 9.71
CA ASP A 87 -3.72 3.07 11.15
C ASP A 87 -2.45 2.76 11.95
N ASP A 88 -1.54 1.94 11.42
CA ASP A 88 -0.28 1.60 12.08
C ASP A 88 0.88 2.59 11.77
N LEU A 89 0.73 3.51 10.82
CA LEU A 89 1.81 4.44 10.43
C LEU A 89 2.28 5.33 11.59
N TRP A 90 1.42 5.61 12.57
CA TRP A 90 1.78 6.39 13.74
C TRP A 90 2.92 5.76 14.56
N LEU A 91 3.04 4.42 14.56
CA LEU A 91 4.11 3.71 15.25
C LEU A 91 5.48 4.10 14.69
N TYR A 92 5.58 4.16 13.35
CA TYR A 92 6.80 4.57 12.66
C TYR A 92 7.08 6.06 12.88
N ALA A 93 6.05 6.91 12.78
CA ALA A 93 6.17 8.34 13.04
C ALA A 93 6.69 8.62 14.45
N GLU A 94 6.12 7.97 15.46
CA GLU A 94 6.53 8.10 16.85
C GLU A 94 7.97 7.59 17.06
N GLN A 95 8.36 6.49 16.41
CA GLN A 95 9.72 5.97 16.49
C GLN A 95 10.73 6.95 15.87
N LEU A 96 10.43 7.53 14.71
CA LEU A 96 11.28 8.53 14.07
C LEU A 96 11.38 9.79 14.95
N ARG A 97 10.26 10.25 15.51
CA ARG A 97 10.22 11.37 16.46
C ARG A 97 11.10 11.13 17.69
N ARG A 98 11.06 9.93 18.27
CA ARG A 98 11.92 9.56 19.41
C ARG A 98 13.39 9.58 19.04
N TRP A 99 13.72 9.18 17.81
CA TRP A 99 15.12 9.22 17.35
C TRP A 99 15.61 10.65 17.13
N THR A 100 14.78 11.55 16.58
CA THR A 100 15.17 12.97 16.42
C THR A 100 15.47 13.65 17.75
N ALA A 101 14.88 13.20 18.87
CA ALA A 101 15.16 13.73 20.20
C ALA A 101 16.48 13.23 20.80
N GLN A 102 17.19 12.30 20.12
CA GLN A 102 18.47 11.75 20.60
C GLN A 102 19.67 12.45 19.95
N LYS A 103 20.86 12.24 20.53
CA LYS A 103 22.11 12.68 19.89
C LYS A 103 22.43 11.74 18.72
N LEU A 104 22.17 12.19 17.50
CA LEU A 104 22.44 11.47 16.28
C LEU A 104 23.73 11.93 15.64
N THR A 105 24.40 11.01 14.94
CA THR A 105 25.43 11.37 13.96
C THR A 105 24.78 12.08 12.76
N ASP A 106 25.55 12.83 11.98
CA ASP A 106 25.01 13.53 10.79
C ASP A 106 24.42 12.55 9.76
N ALA A 107 25.03 11.37 9.60
CA ALA A 107 24.50 10.32 8.73
C ALA A 107 23.13 9.80 9.23
N GLN A 108 22.99 9.54 10.53
CA GLN A 108 21.73 9.11 11.14
C GLN A 108 20.66 10.18 11.05
N ARG A 109 21.03 11.45 11.24
CA ARG A 109 20.10 12.59 11.13
C ARG A 109 19.54 12.71 9.71
N ARG A 110 20.40 12.61 8.70
CA ARG A 110 19.97 12.60 7.29
C ARG A 110 19.04 11.45 7.00
N GLU A 111 19.37 10.24 7.48
CA GLU A 111 18.55 9.05 7.25
C GLU A 111 17.18 9.15 7.93
N VAL A 112 17.12 9.58 9.18
CA VAL A 112 15.85 9.82 9.88
C VAL A 112 15.01 10.88 9.17
N GLY A 113 15.63 11.96 8.67
CA GLY A 113 14.96 12.98 7.85
C GLY A 113 14.40 12.40 6.54
N ARG A 114 15.18 11.57 5.83
CA ARG A 114 14.72 10.86 4.62
C ARG A 114 13.51 9.99 4.92
N LEU A 115 13.57 9.17 5.98
CA LEU A 115 12.49 8.28 6.37
C LEU A 115 11.21 9.02 6.79
N THR A 116 11.34 10.19 7.40
CA THR A 116 10.18 11.04 7.73
C THR A 116 9.47 11.47 6.44
N GLY A 117 10.23 11.89 5.42
CA GLY A 117 9.67 12.22 4.11
C GLY A 117 9.04 11.02 3.40
N GLN A 118 9.68 9.84 3.47
CA GLN A 118 9.14 8.60 2.90
C GLN A 118 7.84 8.15 3.59
N LEU A 119 7.75 8.30 4.90
CA LEU A 119 6.54 7.97 5.66
C LEU A 119 5.36 8.86 5.26
N GLU A 120 5.60 10.14 4.98
CA GLU A 120 4.55 11.04 4.49
C GLU A 120 4.10 10.66 3.07
N ARG A 121 5.04 10.32 2.18
CA ARG A 121 4.71 9.79 0.85
C ARG A 121 3.91 8.49 0.93
N LEU A 122 4.28 7.59 1.85
CA LEU A 122 3.55 6.34 2.10
C LEU A 122 2.11 6.62 2.53
N ARG A 123 1.89 7.59 3.42
CA ARG A 123 0.55 8.00 3.84
C ARG A 123 -0.28 8.47 2.64
N GLN A 124 0.28 9.35 1.83
CA GLN A 124 -0.38 9.86 0.63
C GLN A 124 -0.69 8.75 -0.40
N ALA A 125 0.23 7.81 -0.59
CA ALA A 125 0.03 6.68 -1.48
C ALA A 125 -1.11 5.76 -0.98
N ILE A 126 -1.17 5.47 0.33
CA ILE A 126 -2.24 4.68 0.92
C ILE A 126 -3.59 5.40 0.81
N ASP A 127 -3.65 6.71 1.08
CA ASP A 127 -4.90 7.49 0.96
C ASP A 127 -5.39 7.50 -0.49
N ALA A 128 -4.51 7.68 -1.47
CA ALA A 128 -4.84 7.59 -2.89
C ALA A 128 -5.33 6.19 -3.29
N LEU A 129 -4.67 5.14 -2.78
CA LEU A 129 -5.05 3.74 -3.00
C LEU A 129 -6.45 3.46 -2.48
N LEU A 130 -6.74 3.85 -1.24
CA LEU A 130 -8.05 3.64 -0.62
C LEU A 130 -9.16 4.38 -1.38
N ALA A 131 -8.90 5.61 -1.86
CA ALA A 131 -9.85 6.36 -2.66
C ALA A 131 -10.21 5.63 -3.96
N VAL A 132 -9.21 5.09 -4.68
CA VAL A 132 -9.43 4.29 -5.90
C VAL A 132 -10.14 2.97 -5.58
N ALA A 133 -9.76 2.29 -4.49
CA ALA A 133 -10.40 1.04 -4.09
C ALA A 133 -11.88 1.23 -3.72
N ASP A 134 -12.22 2.32 -3.02
CA ASP A 134 -13.61 2.67 -2.70
C ASP A 134 -14.43 3.00 -3.95
N GLU A 135 -13.81 3.61 -4.96
CA GLU A 135 -14.45 3.86 -6.24
C GLU A 135 -14.71 2.55 -7.00
N LEU A 136 -13.71 1.68 -7.08
CA LEU A 136 -13.83 0.36 -7.70
C LEU A 136 -14.88 -0.51 -7.04
N LYS A 137 -14.98 -0.50 -5.70
CA LYS A 137 -15.97 -1.25 -4.96
C LYS A 137 -17.40 -0.95 -5.42
N ARG A 138 -17.70 0.28 -5.79
CA ARG A 138 -19.04 0.69 -6.29
C ARG A 138 -19.37 0.15 -7.67
N GLY A 139 -18.37 -0.29 -8.43
CA GLY A 139 -18.51 -0.83 -9.78
C GLY A 139 -18.22 -2.34 -9.86
N THR A 140 -18.04 -3.05 -8.75
CA THR A 140 -17.83 -4.51 -8.77
C THR A 140 -19.04 -5.26 -9.34
N LEU A 141 -18.82 -6.49 -9.76
CA LEU A 141 -19.84 -7.32 -10.36
C LEU A 141 -21.08 -7.48 -9.44
N GLU A 142 -20.84 -7.70 -8.15
CA GLU A 142 -21.91 -7.86 -7.15
C GLU A 142 -22.73 -6.59 -6.99
N GLN A 143 -22.09 -5.43 -7.00
CA GLN A 143 -22.76 -4.13 -6.91
C GLN A 143 -23.59 -3.82 -8.18
N VAL A 144 -23.10 -4.25 -9.35
CA VAL A 144 -23.86 -4.12 -10.59
C VAL A 144 -25.07 -5.05 -10.60
N LEU A 145 -24.89 -6.31 -10.20
CA LEU A 145 -25.99 -7.30 -10.14
C LEU A 145 -27.02 -7.01 -9.05
N ALA A 146 -26.64 -6.29 -8.00
CA ALA A 146 -27.58 -5.90 -6.92
C ALA A 146 -28.50 -4.73 -7.33
N LYS A 147 -28.20 -4.02 -8.44
CA LYS A 147 -29.07 -2.95 -8.95
C LYS A 147 -30.34 -3.53 -9.55
N SER A 148 -31.49 -2.91 -9.28
CA SER A 148 -32.73 -3.27 -9.97
C SER A 148 -32.68 -2.84 -11.43
N ASP A 149 -33.47 -3.52 -12.30
CA ASP A 149 -33.60 -3.18 -13.71
C ASP A 149 -34.03 -1.71 -13.91
N GLU A 150 -34.87 -1.19 -13.00
CA GLU A 150 -35.32 0.20 -13.01
C GLU A 150 -34.15 1.16 -12.72
N GLN A 151 -33.26 0.84 -11.79
CA GLN A 151 -32.06 1.64 -11.49
C GLN A 151 -31.07 1.62 -12.65
N LEU A 152 -30.85 0.47 -13.27
CA LEU A 152 -30.00 0.33 -14.45
C LEU A 152 -30.57 1.11 -15.63
N GLY A 153 -31.88 1.05 -15.86
CA GLY A 153 -32.57 1.81 -16.90
C GLY A 153 -32.47 3.32 -16.68
N LEU A 154 -32.61 3.78 -15.46
CA LEU A 154 -32.49 5.20 -15.10
C LEU A 154 -31.06 5.72 -15.28
N GLU A 155 -30.06 4.96 -14.88
CA GLU A 155 -28.66 5.32 -15.09
C GLU A 155 -28.29 5.39 -16.58
N PHE A 156 -28.84 4.49 -17.38
CA PHE A 156 -28.71 4.53 -18.85
C PHE A 156 -29.34 5.78 -19.45
N LEU A 157 -30.56 6.12 -19.04
CA LEU A 157 -31.27 7.30 -19.55
C LEU A 157 -30.64 8.62 -19.14
N LEU A 158 -29.98 8.67 -17.97
CA LEU A 158 -29.31 9.86 -17.46
C LEU A 158 -27.87 10.04 -18.00
N GLY A 159 -27.45 9.22 -18.98
CA GLY A 159 -26.14 9.31 -19.60
C GLY A 159 -24.96 8.96 -18.67
N ARG A 160 -25.23 8.29 -17.54
CA ARG A 160 -24.21 7.64 -16.72
C ARG A 160 -23.85 6.26 -17.30
N SER A 161 -24.00 6.16 -18.61
CA SER A 161 -23.63 4.97 -19.36
C SER A 161 -22.14 4.78 -19.27
N PHE A 162 -21.76 3.56 -19.11
CA PHE A 162 -20.48 3.01 -19.41
C PHE A 162 -19.81 3.76 -20.57
N GLU A 163 -19.03 4.80 -20.28
CA GLU A 163 -18.03 5.29 -21.20
C GLU A 163 -16.89 4.27 -21.19
N GLY A 164 -17.16 3.19 -21.90
CA GLY A 164 -16.14 2.32 -22.42
C GLY A 164 -15.68 2.91 -23.71
N ASP A 165 -14.66 3.73 -23.66
CA ASP A 165 -13.93 4.10 -24.86
C ASP A 165 -13.38 2.85 -25.53
N CYS A 166 -13.71 2.74 -26.84
CA CYS A 166 -13.10 1.79 -27.78
C CYS A 166 -11.61 2.04 -27.96
#